data_a67802035a7f446763243538b155aec0
#
_entry.id   a67802035a7f446763243538b155aec0
#
_cell.length_a   1.000
_cell.length_b   1.000
_cell.length_c   1.000
_cell.angle_alpha   90.00
_cell.angle_beta   90.00
_cell.angle_gamma   90.00
#
_symmetry.space_group_name_H-M   'P 1'
#
loop_
_entity.id
_entity.type
_entity.pdbx_description
1 polymer ?
#
loop_
_entity_poly.entity_id
_entity_poly.type
_entity_poly.pdbx_seq_one_letter_code
_entity_poly.pdbx_strand_id
1 'polypeptide(L)'
;MARQLHKGQVDKAGVDYFSGHLTIVAKMGQTWQEQVVGYLHDASEDTPNTVDEVLNLLEEKLGTPLSAAEREELTVALRLLNHHFAPDRETYIHRIKDNPLATAVKLHDLTHNMDLSRLPNPTEKDYERVARYKKEYDYLNKI
;
A
#
# COMPACT_ATOMS: atom_id res chain seq x y z
N MET A 1 13.11 -7.87 -2.46
CA MET A 1 12.00 -8.61 -1.85
C MET A 1 10.66 -8.30 -2.50
N ALA A 2 10.19 -7.05 -2.48
CA ALA A 2 8.92 -6.69 -3.12
C ALA A 2 8.92 -7.02 -4.62
N ARG A 3 10.03 -6.81 -5.30
CA ARG A 3 10.17 -7.16 -6.72
C ARG A 3 9.89 -8.64 -6.97
N GLN A 4 10.39 -9.52 -6.10
CA GLN A 4 10.19 -10.96 -6.24
C GLN A 4 8.74 -11.36 -5.95
N LEU A 5 8.13 -10.76 -4.92
CA LEU A 5 6.76 -11.07 -4.52
C LEU A 5 5.73 -10.69 -5.60
N HIS A 6 5.99 -9.58 -6.30
CA HIS A 6 5.09 -9.07 -7.34
C HIS A 6 5.59 -9.33 -8.77
N LYS A 7 6.52 -10.28 -8.94
CA LYS A 7 7.07 -10.60 -10.25
C LYS A 7 5.96 -11.01 -11.23
N GLY A 8 5.93 -10.35 -12.39
CA GLY A 8 4.94 -10.61 -13.42
C GLY A 8 3.63 -9.86 -13.23
N GLN A 9 3.41 -9.23 -12.08
CA GLN A 9 2.23 -8.40 -11.86
C GLN A 9 2.39 -7.05 -12.55
N VAL A 10 1.33 -6.58 -13.22
CA VAL A 10 1.29 -5.27 -13.86
C VAL A 10 0.12 -4.46 -13.31
N ASP A 11 0.20 -3.13 -13.41
CA ASP A 11 -0.91 -2.26 -13.06
C ASP A 11 -1.90 -2.13 -14.23
N LYS A 12 -2.93 -1.29 -14.07
CA LYS A 12 -3.95 -1.08 -15.09
C LYS A 12 -3.41 -0.43 -16.37
N ALA A 13 -2.26 0.24 -16.29
CA ALA A 13 -1.59 0.83 -17.43
C ALA A 13 -0.62 -0.15 -18.11
N GLY A 14 -0.50 -1.40 -17.61
CA GLY A 14 0.41 -2.40 -18.15
C GLY A 14 1.85 -2.25 -17.69
N VAL A 15 2.12 -1.38 -16.71
CA VAL A 15 3.45 -1.13 -16.19
C VAL A 15 3.78 -2.14 -15.08
N ASP A 16 5.02 -2.64 -15.07
CA ASP A 16 5.50 -3.54 -14.01
C ASP A 16 5.15 -2.98 -12.62
N TYR A 17 4.52 -3.82 -11.79
CA TYR A 17 3.94 -3.37 -10.53
C TYR A 17 5.00 -2.85 -9.55
N PHE A 18 6.16 -3.52 -9.48
CA PHE A 18 7.24 -3.09 -8.58
C PHE A 18 7.85 -1.76 -9.04
N SER A 19 8.29 -1.67 -10.30
CA SER A 19 8.97 -0.46 -10.79
C SER A 19 8.02 0.72 -11.01
N GLY A 20 6.72 0.47 -11.18
CA GLY A 20 5.69 1.49 -11.28
C GLY A 20 5.10 1.85 -9.93
N HIS A 21 3.94 1.24 -9.60
CA HIS A 21 3.14 1.60 -8.42
C HIS A 21 3.90 1.52 -7.09
N LEU A 22 4.49 0.37 -6.78
CA LEU A 22 5.13 0.17 -5.48
C LEU A 22 6.31 1.11 -5.26
N THR A 23 7.14 1.31 -6.29
CA THR A 23 8.30 2.20 -6.19
C THR A 23 7.87 3.66 -6.03
N ILE A 24 6.83 4.10 -6.75
CA ILE A 24 6.33 5.47 -6.65
C ILE A 24 5.77 5.74 -5.26
N VAL A 25 4.94 4.84 -4.73
CA VAL A 25 4.39 4.97 -3.37
C VAL A 25 5.51 5.00 -2.33
N ALA A 26 6.50 4.13 -2.46
CA ALA A 26 7.64 4.10 -1.52
C ALA A 26 8.44 5.38 -1.56
N LYS A 27 8.69 5.95 -2.74
CA LYS A 27 9.46 7.20 -2.89
C LYS A 27 8.76 8.42 -2.31
N MET A 28 7.45 8.39 -2.15
CA MET A 28 6.69 9.45 -1.48
C MET A 28 6.90 9.42 0.03
N GLY A 29 7.38 8.31 0.59
CA GLY A 29 7.60 8.15 2.02
C GLY A 29 8.74 9.03 2.53
N GLN A 30 8.53 9.66 3.70
CA GLN A 30 9.50 10.54 4.34
C GLN A 30 10.34 9.83 5.41
N THR A 31 9.87 8.69 5.90
CA THR A 31 10.57 7.86 6.88
C THR A 31 10.88 6.50 6.29
N TRP A 32 11.82 5.76 6.92
CA TRP A 32 12.12 4.41 6.46
C TRP A 32 10.90 3.48 6.62
N GLN A 33 10.09 3.70 7.66
CA GLN A 33 8.86 2.92 7.87
C GLN A 33 7.88 3.14 6.72
N GLU A 34 7.67 4.40 6.32
CA GLU A 34 6.79 4.72 5.18
C GLU A 34 7.30 4.10 3.89
N GLN A 35 8.60 4.11 3.65
CA GLN A 35 9.19 3.53 2.46
C GLN A 35 9.04 2.01 2.44
N VAL A 36 9.31 1.33 3.55
CA VAL A 36 9.16 -0.12 3.66
C VAL A 36 7.71 -0.53 3.48
N VAL A 37 6.79 0.11 4.19
CA VAL A 37 5.36 -0.17 4.06
C VAL A 37 4.87 0.17 2.65
N GLY A 38 5.40 1.24 2.05
CA GLY A 38 5.10 1.58 0.66
C GLY A 38 5.44 0.47 -0.32
N TYR A 39 6.62 -0.15 -0.18
CA TYR A 39 6.99 -1.29 -1.01
C TYR A 39 6.16 -2.54 -0.72
N LEU A 40 5.74 -2.76 0.52
CA LEU A 40 5.15 -4.03 0.96
C LEU A 40 3.64 -3.97 1.17
N HIS A 41 3.00 -2.80 1.00
CA HIS A 41 1.59 -2.62 1.38
C HIS A 41 0.62 -3.57 0.67
N ASP A 42 0.94 -4.00 -0.54
CA ASP A 42 0.10 -4.92 -1.30
C ASP A 42 0.55 -6.39 -1.21
N ALA A 43 1.64 -6.67 -0.51
CA ALA A 43 2.23 -8.01 -0.52
C ALA A 43 1.29 -9.08 0.04
N SER A 44 0.65 -8.84 1.19
CA SER A 44 -0.28 -9.82 1.77
C SER A 44 -1.65 -9.81 1.09
N GLU A 45 -2.01 -8.70 0.45
CA GLU A 45 -3.30 -8.56 -0.26
C GLU A 45 -3.26 -9.23 -1.63
N ASP A 46 -2.17 -9.02 -2.38
CA ASP A 46 -2.05 -9.44 -3.78
C ASP A 46 -1.24 -10.71 -3.99
N THR A 47 -0.59 -11.23 -2.95
CA THR A 47 0.19 -12.47 -3.03
C THR A 47 -0.27 -13.45 -1.97
N PRO A 48 0.09 -14.75 -2.05
CA PRO A 48 -0.33 -15.74 -1.07
C PRO A 48 0.42 -15.69 0.27
N ASN A 49 1.14 -14.60 0.54
CA ASN A 49 1.92 -14.44 1.77
C ASN A 49 1.12 -13.67 2.82
N THR A 50 1.18 -14.14 4.07
CA THR A 50 0.61 -13.40 5.20
C THR A 50 1.54 -12.23 5.58
N VAL A 51 1.03 -11.30 6.39
CA VAL A 51 1.85 -10.20 6.91
C VAL A 51 3.06 -10.74 7.68
N ASP A 52 2.87 -11.76 8.52
CA ASP A 52 3.97 -12.38 9.27
C ASP A 52 5.01 -13.00 8.34
N GLU A 53 4.59 -13.69 7.27
CA GLU A 53 5.49 -14.24 6.27
C GLU A 53 6.27 -13.15 5.55
N VAL A 54 5.60 -12.03 5.19
CA VAL A 54 6.25 -10.89 4.54
C VAL A 54 7.33 -10.29 5.45
N LEU A 55 7.03 -10.11 6.74
CA LEU A 55 8.01 -9.57 7.70
C LEU A 55 9.14 -10.54 7.98
N ASN A 56 8.87 -11.85 8.00
CA ASN A 56 9.94 -12.86 8.13
C ASN A 56 10.89 -12.79 6.94
N LEU A 57 10.38 -12.64 5.72
CA LEU A 57 11.19 -12.46 4.53
C LEU A 57 12.02 -11.16 4.59
N LEU A 58 11.43 -10.10 5.11
CA LEU A 58 12.14 -8.82 5.28
C LEU A 58 13.33 -8.99 6.25
N GLU A 59 13.12 -9.62 7.41
CA GLU A 59 14.17 -9.86 8.38
C GLU A 59 15.28 -10.74 7.80
N GLU A 60 14.92 -11.74 7.02
CA GLU A 60 15.88 -12.61 6.32
C GLU A 60 16.76 -11.81 5.35
N LYS A 61 16.15 -10.90 4.59
CA LYS A 61 16.88 -10.06 3.64
C LYS A 61 17.77 -9.02 4.34
N LEU A 62 17.33 -8.50 5.49
CA LEU A 62 18.12 -7.56 6.29
C LEU A 62 19.31 -8.26 6.98
N GLY A 63 19.23 -9.57 7.22
CA GLY A 63 20.23 -10.32 7.95
C GLY A 63 20.20 -10.11 9.46
N THR A 64 19.24 -9.31 9.96
CA THR A 64 19.01 -9.07 11.39
C THR A 64 17.53 -9.00 11.68
N PRO A 65 17.06 -9.44 12.86
CA PRO A 65 15.65 -9.28 13.22
C PRO A 65 15.33 -7.82 13.52
N LEU A 66 14.06 -7.45 13.26
CA LEU A 66 13.52 -6.17 13.69
C LEU A 66 13.35 -6.20 15.22
N SER A 67 13.42 -5.04 15.88
CA SER A 67 13.01 -4.98 17.29
C SER A 67 11.52 -5.33 17.42
N ALA A 68 11.10 -5.73 18.63
CA ALA A 68 9.69 -6.06 18.86
C ALA A 68 8.78 -4.85 18.54
N ALA A 69 9.21 -3.64 18.89
CA ALA A 69 8.46 -2.42 18.62
C ALA A 69 8.38 -2.11 17.13
N GLU A 70 9.48 -2.26 16.38
CA GLU A 70 9.52 -2.05 14.94
C GLU A 70 8.62 -3.05 14.22
N ARG A 71 8.74 -4.33 14.59
CA ARG A 71 7.91 -5.39 13.97
C ARG A 71 6.43 -5.16 14.23
N GLU A 72 6.05 -4.76 15.45
CA GLU A 72 4.66 -4.48 15.80
C GLU A 72 4.12 -3.29 14.98
N GLU A 73 4.88 -2.23 14.87
CA GLU A 73 4.51 -1.05 14.09
C GLU A 73 4.23 -1.41 12.63
N LEU A 74 5.13 -2.17 12.00
CA LEU A 74 4.97 -2.61 10.62
C LEU A 74 3.82 -3.59 10.46
N THR A 75 3.67 -4.52 11.42
CA THR A 75 2.58 -5.51 11.40
C THR A 75 1.22 -4.83 11.41
N VAL A 76 1.00 -3.89 12.33
CA VAL A 76 -0.27 -3.17 12.45
C VAL A 76 -0.58 -2.40 11.16
N ALA A 77 0.40 -1.64 10.64
CA ALA A 77 0.20 -0.87 9.43
C ALA A 77 -0.11 -1.76 8.22
N LEU A 78 0.64 -2.84 8.03
CA LEU A 78 0.43 -3.75 6.89
C LEU A 78 -0.91 -4.47 6.97
N ARG A 79 -1.36 -4.87 8.17
CA ARG A 79 -2.68 -5.49 8.34
C ARG A 79 -3.80 -4.50 8.05
N LEU A 80 -3.67 -3.26 8.52
CA LEU A 80 -4.66 -2.23 8.24
C LEU A 80 -4.77 -1.92 6.74
N LEU A 81 -3.67 -2.03 6.01
CA LEU A 81 -3.62 -1.77 4.57
C LEU A 81 -4.09 -2.96 3.72
N ASN A 82 -4.37 -4.10 4.33
CA ASN A 82 -4.96 -5.25 3.65
C ASN A 82 -6.49 -5.23 3.83
N HIS A 83 -7.23 -4.89 2.77
CA HIS A 83 -8.68 -4.73 2.85
C HIS A 83 -9.43 -6.04 3.19
N HIS A 84 -8.80 -7.20 3.00
CA HIS A 84 -9.40 -8.49 3.34
C HIS A 84 -9.66 -8.67 4.84
N PHE A 85 -8.98 -7.87 5.69
CA PHE A 85 -9.20 -7.90 7.14
C PHE A 85 -10.38 -7.04 7.60
N ALA A 86 -11.01 -6.28 6.71
CA ALA A 86 -12.16 -5.45 7.02
C ALA A 86 -13.42 -6.00 6.33
N PRO A 87 -14.61 -5.86 6.93
CA PRO A 87 -15.86 -6.39 6.35
C PRO A 87 -16.31 -5.62 5.10
N ASP A 88 -15.92 -4.34 4.97
CA ASP A 88 -16.29 -3.49 3.85
C ASP A 88 -15.26 -2.38 3.65
N ARG A 89 -15.38 -1.68 2.52
CA ARG A 89 -14.44 -0.61 2.14
C ARG A 89 -14.46 0.57 3.10
N GLU A 90 -15.63 0.97 3.55
CA GLU A 90 -15.78 2.09 4.49
C GLU A 90 -15.06 1.81 5.80
N THR A 91 -15.28 0.63 6.39
CA THR A 91 -14.61 0.20 7.61
C THR A 91 -13.09 0.14 7.42
N TYR A 92 -12.65 -0.38 6.28
CA TYR A 92 -11.24 -0.45 5.92
C TYR A 92 -10.58 0.93 5.98
N ILE A 93 -11.16 1.91 5.31
CA ILE A 93 -10.63 3.28 5.28
C ILE A 93 -10.69 3.94 6.67
N HIS A 94 -11.78 3.74 7.41
CA HIS A 94 -11.94 4.31 8.76
C HIS A 94 -10.91 3.77 9.75
N ARG A 95 -10.59 2.49 9.67
CA ARG A 95 -9.56 1.87 10.53
C ARG A 95 -8.16 2.40 10.23
N ILE A 96 -7.85 2.66 8.97
CA ILE A 96 -6.56 3.23 8.56
C ILE A 96 -6.33 4.59 9.22
N LYS A 97 -7.37 5.41 9.32
CA LYS A 97 -7.27 6.78 9.83
C LYS A 97 -6.69 6.85 11.25
N ASP A 98 -6.90 5.82 12.07
CA ASP A 98 -6.42 5.80 13.44
C ASP A 98 -4.92 5.46 13.55
N ASN A 99 -4.27 5.10 12.44
CA ASN A 99 -2.84 4.76 12.42
C ASN A 99 -2.10 5.73 11.50
N PRO A 100 -1.21 6.60 12.04
CA PRO A 100 -0.50 7.59 11.22
C PRO A 100 0.35 6.98 10.11
N LEU A 101 1.03 5.87 10.36
CA LEU A 101 1.87 5.21 9.36
C LEU A 101 1.01 4.65 8.20
N ALA A 102 -0.04 3.92 8.51
CA ALA A 102 -0.95 3.39 7.49
C ALA A 102 -1.63 4.52 6.71
N THR A 103 -2.03 5.60 7.39
CA THR A 103 -2.63 6.78 6.76
C THR A 103 -1.67 7.41 5.75
N ALA A 104 -0.40 7.65 6.14
CA ALA A 104 0.58 8.25 5.25
C ALA A 104 0.77 7.41 3.99
N VAL A 105 0.94 6.11 4.12
CA VAL A 105 1.13 5.22 2.98
C VAL A 105 -0.13 5.14 2.11
N LYS A 106 -1.31 5.08 2.73
CA LYS A 106 -2.57 5.06 1.97
C LYS A 106 -2.80 6.35 1.19
N LEU A 107 -2.43 7.50 1.75
CA LEU A 107 -2.50 8.77 1.02
C LEU A 107 -1.59 8.73 -0.21
N HIS A 108 -0.39 8.18 -0.11
CA HIS A 108 0.53 8.03 -1.24
C HIS A 108 -0.03 7.06 -2.29
N ASP A 109 -0.59 5.94 -1.85
CA ASP A 109 -1.23 4.95 -2.71
C ASP A 109 -2.41 5.57 -3.49
N LEU A 110 -3.29 6.29 -2.79
CA LEU A 110 -4.42 6.97 -3.43
C LEU A 110 -3.95 8.03 -4.41
N THR A 111 -2.92 8.80 -4.07
CA THR A 111 -2.37 9.84 -4.95
C THR A 111 -1.93 9.23 -6.28
N HIS A 112 -1.19 8.13 -6.24
CA HIS A 112 -0.75 7.47 -7.46
C HIS A 112 -1.93 6.88 -8.24
N ASN A 113 -2.89 6.26 -7.54
CA ASN A 113 -4.06 5.66 -8.18
C ASN A 113 -5.04 6.69 -8.76
N MET A 114 -5.04 7.93 -8.29
CA MET A 114 -5.86 9.00 -8.84
C MET A 114 -5.28 9.61 -10.12
N ASP A 115 -4.05 9.30 -10.46
CA ASP A 115 -3.38 9.86 -11.64
C ASP A 115 -3.87 9.17 -12.91
N LEU A 116 -4.88 9.76 -13.55
CA LEU A 116 -5.45 9.26 -14.80
C LEU A 116 -4.51 9.45 -16.01
N SER A 117 -3.48 10.30 -15.89
CA SER A 117 -2.53 10.51 -16.99
C SER A 117 -1.72 9.26 -17.33
N ARG A 118 -1.67 8.28 -16.41
CA ARG A 118 -1.03 6.98 -16.65
C ARG A 118 -1.81 6.08 -17.61
N LEU A 119 -3.11 6.33 -17.76
CA LEU A 119 -3.99 5.50 -18.57
C LEU A 119 -4.11 6.10 -19.97
N PRO A 120 -3.86 5.31 -21.02
CA PRO A 120 -3.94 5.84 -22.40
C PRO A 120 -5.38 6.23 -22.79
N ASN A 121 -6.38 5.51 -22.29
CA ASN A 121 -7.79 5.75 -22.61
C ASN A 121 -8.65 5.52 -21.36
N PRO A 122 -8.71 6.50 -20.43
CA PRO A 122 -9.54 6.35 -19.22
C PRO A 122 -11.00 6.11 -19.57
N THR A 123 -11.61 5.14 -18.88
CA THR A 123 -13.03 4.81 -19.05
C THR A 123 -13.88 5.50 -17.99
N GLU A 124 -15.21 5.45 -18.14
CA GLU A 124 -16.13 5.97 -17.14
C GLU A 124 -15.91 5.30 -15.77
N LYS A 125 -15.62 4.00 -15.75
CA LYS A 125 -15.29 3.27 -14.51
C LYS A 125 -14.02 3.80 -13.85
N ASP A 126 -13.04 4.22 -14.65
CA ASP A 126 -11.82 4.83 -14.12
C ASP A 126 -12.13 6.17 -13.44
N TYR A 127 -12.98 7.01 -14.04
CA TYR A 127 -13.41 8.28 -13.42
C TYR A 127 -14.21 8.05 -12.14
N GLU A 128 -15.11 7.08 -12.11
CA GLU A 128 -15.88 6.72 -10.91
C GLU A 128 -14.95 6.27 -9.79
N ARG A 129 -13.94 5.48 -10.11
CA ARG A 129 -12.94 4.99 -9.14
C ARG A 129 -12.12 6.14 -8.57
N VAL A 130 -11.68 7.07 -9.41
CA VAL A 130 -10.95 8.26 -8.97
C VAL A 130 -11.82 9.13 -8.05
N ALA A 131 -13.11 9.29 -8.36
CA ALA A 131 -14.03 10.03 -7.50
C ALA A 131 -14.14 9.39 -6.11
N ARG A 132 -14.17 8.05 -6.03
CA ARG A 132 -14.15 7.32 -4.76
C ARG A 132 -12.83 7.53 -4.01
N TYR A 133 -11.71 7.41 -4.72
CA TYR A 133 -10.38 7.62 -4.13
C TYR A 133 -10.22 9.04 -3.57
N LYS A 134 -10.78 10.03 -4.26
CA LYS A 134 -10.73 11.41 -3.79
C LYS A 134 -11.49 11.60 -2.48
N LYS A 135 -12.65 10.97 -2.33
CA LYS A 135 -13.41 11.00 -1.07
C LYS A 135 -12.62 10.33 0.06
N GLU A 136 -11.99 9.20 -0.23
CA GLU A 136 -11.15 8.48 0.74
C GLU A 136 -9.94 9.31 1.13
N TYR A 137 -9.29 9.93 0.15
CA TYR A 137 -8.15 10.82 0.39
C TYR A 137 -8.54 11.99 1.30
N ASP A 138 -9.63 12.67 0.97
CA ASP A 138 -10.11 13.81 1.75
C ASP A 138 -10.44 13.42 3.19
N TYR A 139 -11.06 12.24 3.38
CA TYR A 139 -11.36 11.70 4.71
C TYR A 139 -10.09 11.44 5.50
N LEU A 140 -9.11 10.75 4.92
CA LEU A 140 -7.85 10.41 5.59
C LEU A 140 -6.98 11.64 5.89
N ASN A 141 -7.04 12.63 5.02
CA ASN A 141 -6.24 13.87 5.16
C ASN A 141 -6.90 14.91 6.08
N LYS A 142 -8.12 14.66 6.52
CA LYS A 142 -8.86 15.56 7.41
C LYS A 142 -8.30 15.51 8.82
N ILE A 143 -7.97 16.65 9.37
CA ILE A 143 -7.43 16.77 10.72
C ILE A 143 -8.53 16.65 11.78
#